data_97bb4d8615758cc0ca82975f7bc0a40d
#
_entry.id   97bb4d8615758cc0ca82975f7bc0a40d
#
_cell.length_a   1.000
_cell.length_b   1.000
_cell.length_c   1.000
_cell.angle_alpha   90.00
_cell.angle_beta   90.00
_cell.angle_gamma   90.00
#
_symmetry.space_group_name_H-M   'P 1'
#
loop_
_entity.id
_entity.type
_entity.pdbx_description
1 polymer ?
#
loop_
_entity_poly.entity_id
_entity_poly.type
_entity_poly.pdbx_seq_one_letter_code
_entity_poly.pdbx_strand_id
1 'polypeptide(L)'
;MTTEQTRLSSALRRFKELYGDGEVRAMRAPARINIIGEHVDYVPDRSMASLAFASREHAMLMLFRASDEGVVRGASTLEKFPPFSFAIDEEGPGNLGERPWESIVFDRPAPAPHWGNYVKGAVSFARWKYGPSITRGFDFLIESSIPPNSGASSSSALVTLAGAAIREANQLKCNLKELALDSSQAEWFIGTRGGALDHLAICLATRGNAVYISHSDQHTEPIPMPDHRYRWPTFFSHEADKGRELMLEYNERVAVSRLILPTLLQDPKARRDPDTITLDEFGRLYPQAFRECEREFPDLVRERRGRALKLSDRSKHHIQESIRVKFMAWLFFADHLKEYEKMREIGDTLNQSHASLRDYYDLSTPEVERLVEVITDDPLVYGARLMGGGFGGNVLALTTAENTQALIDRVQNEFYGPRGRDGLGEGSVMVSTPGNGLEFLNL
;
A
#
# COMPACT_ATOMS: atom_id res chain seq x y z
N MET A 1 -21.57 -21.97 6.32
CA MET A 1 -20.47 -21.44 5.50
C MET A 1 -19.95 -20.16 6.14
N THR A 2 -18.65 -19.90 6.10
CA THR A 2 -18.10 -18.61 6.50
C THR A 2 -18.52 -17.52 5.52
N THR A 3 -18.50 -16.26 5.93
CA THR A 3 -18.80 -15.12 5.03
C THR A 3 -17.93 -15.16 3.76
N GLU A 4 -16.65 -15.51 3.87
CA GLU A 4 -15.72 -15.62 2.74
C GLU A 4 -16.10 -16.78 1.78
N GLN A 5 -16.50 -17.94 2.31
CA GLN A 5 -16.98 -19.06 1.48
C GLN A 5 -18.25 -18.71 0.71
N THR A 6 -19.14 -17.92 1.31
CA THR A 6 -20.36 -17.44 0.63
C THR A 6 -20.01 -16.50 -0.51
N ARG A 7 -19.07 -15.55 -0.28
CA ARG A 7 -18.54 -14.63 -1.30
C ARG A 7 -17.87 -15.38 -2.44
N LEU A 8 -17.01 -16.35 -2.13
CA LEU A 8 -16.31 -17.18 -3.13
C LEU A 8 -17.30 -17.96 -3.98
N SER A 9 -18.32 -18.59 -3.39
CA SER A 9 -19.34 -19.34 -4.13
C SER A 9 -20.19 -18.44 -5.05
N SER A 10 -20.52 -17.24 -4.60
CA SER A 10 -21.25 -16.25 -5.42
C SER A 10 -20.38 -15.74 -6.57
N ALA A 11 -19.12 -15.44 -6.30
CA ALA A 11 -18.16 -14.99 -7.30
C ALA A 11 -17.90 -16.10 -8.36
N LEU A 12 -17.82 -17.38 -7.96
CA LEU A 12 -17.65 -18.48 -8.89
C LEU A 12 -18.83 -18.63 -9.86
N ARG A 13 -20.05 -18.46 -9.34
CA ARG A 13 -21.25 -18.45 -10.20
C ARG A 13 -21.17 -17.30 -11.21
N ARG A 14 -20.86 -16.09 -10.74
CA ARG A 14 -20.73 -14.91 -11.60
C ARG A 14 -19.61 -15.06 -12.64
N PHE A 15 -18.49 -15.66 -12.26
CA PHE A 15 -17.40 -15.95 -13.19
C PHE A 15 -17.87 -16.86 -14.34
N LYS A 16 -18.60 -17.95 -14.02
CA LYS A 16 -19.14 -18.87 -15.02
C LYS A 16 -20.18 -18.23 -15.94
N GLU A 17 -20.99 -17.32 -15.42
CA GLU A 17 -21.91 -16.52 -16.24
C GLU A 17 -21.18 -15.64 -17.26
N LEU A 18 -20.04 -15.05 -16.88
CA LEU A 18 -19.26 -14.13 -17.74
C LEU A 18 -18.39 -14.87 -18.75
N TYR A 19 -17.75 -15.95 -18.33
CA TYR A 19 -16.68 -16.59 -19.09
C TYR A 19 -16.96 -18.07 -19.46
N GLY A 20 -18.10 -18.61 -19.05
CA GLY A 20 -18.47 -20.01 -19.27
C GLY A 20 -17.83 -20.98 -18.29
N ASP A 21 -18.15 -22.27 -18.45
CA ASP A 21 -17.59 -23.37 -17.65
C ASP A 21 -16.12 -23.64 -18.03
N GLY A 22 -15.37 -24.22 -17.10
CA GLY A 22 -13.97 -24.60 -17.28
C GLY A 22 -13.24 -24.73 -15.95
N GLU A 23 -11.95 -25.01 -16.01
CA GLU A 23 -11.10 -25.06 -14.83
C GLU A 23 -10.84 -23.64 -14.31
N VAL A 24 -11.46 -23.32 -13.18
CA VAL A 24 -11.30 -22.03 -12.50
C VAL A 24 -10.39 -22.22 -11.31
N ARG A 25 -9.49 -21.29 -11.09
CA ARG A 25 -8.64 -21.20 -9.89
C ARG A 25 -9.03 -19.97 -9.10
N ALA A 26 -8.76 -19.97 -7.80
CA ALA A 26 -9.03 -18.85 -6.93
C ALA A 26 -7.81 -18.50 -6.09
N MET A 27 -7.63 -17.21 -5.86
CA MET A 27 -6.61 -16.66 -4.99
C MET A 27 -7.21 -15.61 -4.06
N ARG A 28 -6.58 -15.45 -2.90
CA ARG A 28 -6.94 -14.45 -1.89
C ARG A 28 -5.73 -13.58 -1.60
N ALA A 29 -5.85 -12.27 -1.78
CA ALA A 29 -4.90 -11.28 -1.30
C ALA A 29 -5.54 -10.46 -0.17
N PRO A 30 -4.96 -10.44 1.04
CA PRO A 30 -5.53 -9.73 2.19
C PRO A 30 -5.37 -8.21 2.07
N ALA A 31 -6.20 -7.46 2.81
CA ALA A 31 -5.91 -6.09 3.13
C ALA A 31 -4.62 -6.00 3.96
N ARG A 32 -3.76 -5.01 3.67
CA ARG A 32 -2.62 -4.70 4.51
C ARG A 32 -3.01 -3.69 5.58
N ILE A 33 -2.70 -3.99 6.82
CA ILE A 33 -2.81 -3.09 7.96
C ILE A 33 -1.40 -2.70 8.38
N ASN A 34 -1.01 -1.46 8.09
CA ASN A 34 0.30 -0.96 8.48
C ASN A 34 0.25 -0.40 9.90
N ILE A 35 0.93 -1.07 10.82
CA ILE A 35 0.96 -0.67 12.22
C ILE A 35 1.80 0.60 12.36
N ILE A 36 2.99 0.62 11.77
CA ILE A 36 3.94 1.74 11.86
C ILE A 36 5.00 1.64 10.75
N GLY A 37 5.64 2.77 10.41
CA GLY A 37 6.66 2.83 9.36
C GLY A 37 6.07 3.26 8.02
N GLU A 38 5.22 4.29 8.03
CA GLU A 38 4.73 4.90 6.78
C GLU A 38 5.81 5.77 6.13
N HIS A 39 5.81 5.77 4.80
CA HIS A 39 6.67 6.62 3.97
C HIS A 39 8.18 6.45 4.20
N VAL A 40 8.61 5.26 4.63
CA VAL A 40 10.02 4.91 4.78
C VAL A 40 10.49 3.80 3.83
N ASP A 41 9.57 3.17 3.10
CA ASP A 41 9.81 2.01 2.23
C ASP A 41 10.50 2.34 0.90
N TYR A 42 10.64 3.61 0.58
CA TYR A 42 11.38 4.12 -0.59
C TYR A 42 12.64 4.92 -0.19
N VAL A 43 12.98 4.95 1.10
CA VAL A 43 14.18 5.63 1.61
C VAL A 43 15.38 4.66 1.54
N PRO A 44 16.48 4.99 0.83
CA PRO A 44 17.61 4.09 0.66
C PRO A 44 18.55 4.09 1.88
N ASP A 45 18.01 3.89 3.08
CA ASP A 45 18.78 3.83 4.33
C ASP A 45 18.55 2.49 5.02
N ARG A 46 19.64 1.89 5.52
CA ARG A 46 19.62 0.58 6.18
C ARG A 46 18.83 0.54 7.49
N SER A 47 18.52 1.69 8.06
CA SER A 47 17.75 1.77 9.29
C SER A 47 16.24 1.71 9.07
N MET A 48 15.78 1.90 7.85
CA MET A 48 14.36 2.02 7.51
C MET A 48 13.66 0.67 7.53
N ALA A 49 12.58 0.62 8.27
CA ALA A 49 11.75 -0.58 8.40
C ALA A 49 10.28 -0.22 8.63
N SER A 50 9.39 -1.18 8.41
CA SER A 50 7.97 -1.08 8.72
C SER A 50 7.47 -2.32 9.44
N LEU A 51 6.35 -2.18 10.14
CA LEU A 51 5.66 -3.27 10.81
C LEU A 51 4.21 -3.29 10.36
N ALA A 52 3.79 -4.35 9.68
CA ALA A 52 2.46 -4.49 9.12
C ALA A 52 1.90 -5.90 9.35
N PHE A 53 0.61 -6.09 9.20
CA PHE A 53 0.01 -7.44 9.14
C PHE A 53 -1.04 -7.53 8.04
N ALA A 54 -1.33 -8.76 7.61
CA ALA A 54 -2.42 -9.07 6.68
C ALA A 54 -3.73 -9.24 7.45
N SER A 55 -4.81 -8.63 6.98
CA SER A 55 -6.13 -8.83 7.57
C SER A 55 -6.67 -10.23 7.29
N ARG A 56 -7.13 -10.89 8.34
CA ARG A 56 -7.82 -12.16 8.21
C ARG A 56 -9.23 -11.99 7.64
N GLU A 57 -9.92 -10.92 8.01
CA GLU A 57 -11.33 -10.67 7.72
C GLU A 57 -11.55 -10.01 6.36
N HIS A 58 -10.60 -9.16 5.92
CA HIS A 58 -10.75 -8.35 4.72
C HIS A 58 -9.75 -8.76 3.65
N ALA A 59 -10.25 -9.12 2.48
CA ALA A 59 -9.42 -9.57 1.37
C ALA A 59 -10.09 -9.32 0.01
N MET A 60 -9.25 -9.28 -1.01
CA MET A 60 -9.64 -9.36 -2.42
C MET A 60 -9.51 -10.81 -2.89
N LEU A 61 -10.56 -11.33 -3.48
CA LEU A 61 -10.60 -12.63 -4.14
C LEU A 61 -10.47 -12.42 -5.64
N MET A 62 -9.62 -13.19 -6.28
CA MET A 62 -9.55 -13.29 -7.74
C MET A 62 -9.86 -14.72 -8.15
N LEU A 63 -10.94 -14.89 -8.90
CA LEU A 63 -11.19 -16.11 -9.67
C LEU A 63 -10.60 -15.90 -11.06
N PHE A 64 -9.86 -16.87 -11.58
CA PHE A 64 -9.25 -16.73 -12.89
C PHE A 64 -9.15 -18.06 -13.62
N ARG A 65 -9.04 -17.97 -14.94
CA ARG A 65 -8.83 -19.10 -15.86
C ARG A 65 -7.83 -18.67 -16.92
N ALA A 66 -6.80 -19.47 -17.15
CA ALA A 66 -5.83 -19.24 -18.21
C ALA A 66 -6.52 -19.28 -19.59
N SER A 67 -6.07 -18.41 -20.51
CA SER A 67 -6.59 -18.32 -21.88
C SER A 67 -5.44 -18.41 -22.89
N ASP A 68 -5.59 -19.27 -23.90
CA ASP A 68 -4.60 -19.42 -24.97
C ASP A 68 -4.67 -18.31 -26.03
N GLU A 69 -5.66 -17.39 -25.91
CA GLU A 69 -5.86 -16.30 -26.85
C GLU A 69 -4.85 -15.15 -26.73
N GLY A 70 -3.97 -15.17 -25.73
CA GLY A 70 -3.05 -14.06 -25.46
C GLY A 70 -3.76 -12.76 -25.05
N VAL A 71 -4.96 -12.85 -24.49
CA VAL A 71 -5.79 -11.71 -24.06
C VAL A 71 -6.09 -11.83 -22.57
N VAL A 72 -6.09 -10.69 -21.88
CA VAL A 72 -6.59 -10.58 -20.51
C VAL A 72 -7.96 -9.94 -20.54
N ARG A 73 -8.96 -10.60 -19.93
CA ARG A 73 -10.32 -10.08 -19.76
C ARG A 73 -10.67 -10.01 -18.29
N GLY A 74 -11.01 -8.83 -17.80
CA GLY A 74 -11.26 -8.58 -16.40
C GLY A 74 -12.63 -8.01 -16.12
N ALA A 75 -13.22 -8.46 -15.01
CA ALA A 75 -14.46 -7.92 -14.45
C ALA A 75 -14.36 -7.80 -12.92
N SER A 76 -15.25 -7.00 -12.36
CA SER A 76 -15.43 -6.85 -10.91
C SER A 76 -16.88 -7.09 -10.54
N THR A 77 -17.15 -7.56 -9.32
CA THR A 77 -18.50 -7.61 -8.76
C THR A 77 -19.02 -6.24 -8.37
N LEU A 78 -18.14 -5.23 -8.25
CA LEU A 78 -18.52 -3.84 -7.98
C LEU A 78 -18.77 -3.10 -9.30
N GLU A 79 -19.98 -2.62 -9.52
CA GLU A 79 -20.42 -1.95 -10.76
C GLU A 79 -19.58 -0.73 -11.15
N LYS A 80 -19.01 0.00 -10.17
CA LYS A 80 -18.14 1.14 -10.42
C LYS A 80 -16.83 0.80 -11.14
N PHE A 81 -16.48 -0.47 -11.25
CA PHE A 81 -15.31 -0.97 -11.97
C PHE A 81 -15.75 -1.72 -13.23
N PRO A 82 -15.88 -1.03 -14.39
CA PRO A 82 -16.36 -1.62 -15.61
C PRO A 82 -15.44 -2.74 -16.11
N PRO A 83 -15.98 -3.75 -16.81
CA PRO A 83 -15.17 -4.77 -17.48
C PRO A 83 -14.21 -4.15 -18.50
N PHE A 84 -13.06 -4.82 -18.70
CA PHE A 84 -12.08 -4.42 -19.71
C PHE A 84 -11.39 -5.63 -20.31
N SER A 85 -10.72 -5.42 -21.44
CA SER A 85 -9.84 -6.41 -22.06
C SER A 85 -8.66 -5.73 -22.75
N PHE A 86 -7.53 -6.43 -22.85
CA PHE A 86 -6.36 -6.02 -23.63
C PHE A 86 -5.55 -7.25 -24.07
N ALA A 87 -4.81 -7.13 -25.16
CA ALA A 87 -3.86 -8.14 -25.59
C ALA A 87 -2.57 -8.06 -24.75
N ILE A 88 -1.99 -9.20 -24.38
CA ILE A 88 -0.79 -9.23 -23.52
C ILE A 88 0.44 -8.55 -24.16
N ASP A 89 0.45 -8.37 -25.48
CA ASP A 89 1.50 -7.71 -26.26
C ASP A 89 1.19 -6.23 -26.58
N GLU A 90 -0.05 -5.78 -26.39
CA GLU A 90 -0.49 -4.40 -26.65
C GLU A 90 0.25 -3.38 -25.78
N GLU A 91 0.38 -3.66 -24.49
CA GLU A 91 1.07 -2.82 -23.52
C GLU A 91 2.48 -3.33 -23.22
N GLY A 92 2.83 -4.44 -23.82
CA GLY A 92 4.14 -5.05 -23.60
C GLY A 92 5.25 -4.16 -24.13
N PRO A 93 6.44 -4.31 -23.57
CA PRO A 93 7.63 -3.70 -24.10
C PRO A 93 8.00 -4.39 -25.43
N GLY A 94 7.19 -4.26 -26.46
CA GLY A 94 7.57 -4.83 -27.77
C GLY A 94 9.05 -4.61 -27.95
N ASN A 95 9.85 -5.49 -28.38
CA ASN A 95 11.32 -5.37 -28.59
C ASN A 95 12.06 -4.33 -27.73
N LEU A 96 11.62 -4.07 -26.47
CA LEU A 96 12.24 -3.09 -25.55
C LEU A 96 13.65 -3.54 -25.12
N GLY A 97 14.10 -4.68 -25.64
CA GLY A 97 15.45 -5.16 -25.52
C GLY A 97 15.90 -5.30 -24.08
N GLU A 98 17.14 -5.03 -23.82
CA GLU A 98 17.81 -5.10 -22.51
C GLU A 98 17.58 -3.86 -21.63
N ARG A 99 16.58 -3.01 -21.95
CA ARG A 99 16.33 -1.79 -21.15
C ARG A 99 15.82 -2.16 -19.76
N PRO A 100 16.32 -1.52 -18.68
CA PRO A 100 15.76 -1.66 -17.34
C PRO A 100 14.27 -1.27 -17.29
N TRP A 101 13.49 -1.97 -16.47
CA TRP A 101 12.07 -1.70 -16.29
C TRP A 101 11.79 -0.25 -15.91
N GLU A 102 12.59 0.30 -15.03
CA GLU A 102 12.52 1.69 -14.58
C GLU A 102 12.57 2.66 -15.76
N SER A 103 13.50 2.45 -16.71
CA SER A 103 13.60 3.28 -17.89
C SER A 103 12.36 3.20 -18.78
N ILE A 104 11.70 2.03 -18.83
CA ILE A 104 10.49 1.84 -19.61
C ILE A 104 9.33 2.65 -19.02
N VAL A 105 9.15 2.58 -17.69
CA VAL A 105 8.04 3.28 -17.03
C VAL A 105 8.28 4.78 -16.83
N PHE A 106 9.56 5.22 -16.81
CA PHE A 106 9.89 6.65 -16.68
C PHE A 106 9.78 7.40 -18.00
N ASP A 107 10.08 6.74 -19.12
CA ASP A 107 10.02 7.35 -20.46
C ASP A 107 8.59 7.42 -21.04
N ARG A 108 7.59 6.93 -20.32
CA ARG A 108 6.19 6.96 -20.75
C ARG A 108 5.33 7.84 -19.84
N PRO A 109 4.32 8.55 -20.38
CA PRO A 109 3.35 9.24 -19.54
C PRO A 109 2.53 8.23 -18.70
N ALA A 110 2.13 8.63 -17.50
CA ALA A 110 1.20 7.86 -16.71
C ALA A 110 -0.11 7.64 -17.50
N PRO A 111 -0.68 6.44 -17.50
CA PRO A 111 -1.93 6.16 -18.21
C PRO A 111 -3.10 6.94 -17.58
N ALA A 112 -4.13 7.21 -18.36
CA ALA A 112 -5.37 7.77 -17.84
C ALA A 112 -5.93 6.86 -16.72
N PRO A 113 -6.50 7.42 -15.64
CA PRO A 113 -6.98 6.64 -14.49
C PRO A 113 -7.97 5.56 -14.90
N HIS A 114 -7.62 4.31 -14.66
CA HIS A 114 -8.47 3.14 -14.87
C HIS A 114 -7.98 1.98 -14.00
N TRP A 115 -8.89 1.24 -13.35
CA TRP A 115 -8.52 0.14 -12.46
C TRP A 115 -7.76 -1.00 -13.16
N GLY A 116 -8.02 -1.23 -14.43
CA GLY A 116 -7.31 -2.21 -15.26
C GLY A 116 -5.82 -1.91 -15.47
N ASN A 117 -5.38 -0.67 -15.22
CA ASN A 117 -3.96 -0.31 -15.37
C ASN A 117 -3.05 -1.04 -14.38
N TYR A 118 -3.56 -1.39 -13.20
CA TYR A 118 -2.84 -2.21 -12.24
C TYR A 118 -2.56 -3.61 -12.80
N VAL A 119 -3.55 -4.19 -13.49
CA VAL A 119 -3.40 -5.50 -14.17
C VAL A 119 -2.48 -5.38 -15.38
N LYS A 120 -2.62 -4.33 -16.18
CA LYS A 120 -1.73 -4.04 -17.32
C LYS A 120 -0.28 -3.91 -16.85
N GLY A 121 -0.03 -3.20 -15.74
CA GLY A 121 1.29 -3.08 -15.13
C GLY A 121 1.91 -4.44 -14.77
N ALA A 122 1.14 -5.30 -14.11
CA ALA A 122 1.59 -6.66 -13.73
C ALA A 122 1.91 -7.52 -14.97
N VAL A 123 1.06 -7.49 -15.99
CA VAL A 123 1.27 -8.25 -17.24
C VAL A 123 2.46 -7.71 -18.03
N SER A 124 2.59 -6.39 -18.16
CA SER A 124 3.71 -5.74 -18.86
C SER A 124 5.04 -6.03 -18.15
N PHE A 125 5.06 -6.00 -16.81
CA PHE A 125 6.25 -6.39 -16.04
C PHE A 125 6.63 -7.85 -16.27
N ALA A 126 5.64 -8.75 -16.22
CA ALA A 126 5.88 -10.17 -16.49
C ALA A 126 6.41 -10.40 -17.91
N ARG A 127 5.88 -9.70 -18.90
CA ARG A 127 6.38 -9.73 -20.29
C ARG A 127 7.82 -9.22 -20.39
N TRP A 128 8.14 -8.13 -19.72
CA TRP A 128 9.50 -7.61 -19.67
C TRP A 128 10.47 -8.62 -19.02
N LYS A 129 10.08 -9.19 -17.88
CA LYS A 129 10.95 -10.06 -17.09
C LYS A 129 11.15 -11.46 -17.70
N TYR A 130 10.07 -12.06 -18.20
CA TYR A 130 10.04 -13.46 -18.68
C TYR A 130 9.99 -13.57 -20.22
N GLY A 131 9.84 -12.46 -20.91
CA GLY A 131 9.89 -12.39 -22.38
C GLY A 131 8.96 -13.38 -23.07
N PRO A 132 9.50 -14.21 -24.01
CA PRO A 132 8.71 -15.15 -24.81
C PRO A 132 8.00 -16.25 -24.00
N SER A 133 8.31 -16.43 -22.72
CA SER A 133 7.60 -17.40 -21.87
C SER A 133 6.19 -16.95 -21.51
N ILE A 134 5.85 -15.68 -21.70
CA ILE A 134 4.49 -15.16 -21.49
C ILE A 134 3.75 -15.18 -22.82
N THR A 135 2.94 -16.19 -23.04
CA THR A 135 2.15 -16.40 -24.28
C THR A 135 0.66 -16.45 -24.01
N ARG A 136 0.25 -16.83 -22.81
CA ARG A 136 -1.14 -17.00 -22.41
C ARG A 136 -1.63 -15.81 -21.61
N GLY A 137 -2.86 -15.35 -21.90
CA GLY A 137 -3.58 -14.42 -21.05
C GLY A 137 -4.44 -15.14 -20.01
N PHE A 138 -5.41 -14.44 -19.45
CA PHE A 138 -6.37 -15.02 -18.51
C PHE A 138 -7.66 -14.21 -18.43
N ASP A 139 -8.77 -14.92 -18.19
CA ASP A 139 -10.04 -14.33 -17.78
C ASP A 139 -10.07 -14.22 -16.26
N PHE A 140 -10.59 -13.13 -15.69
CA PHE A 140 -10.67 -13.00 -14.24
C PHE A 140 -11.89 -12.21 -13.76
N LEU A 141 -12.31 -12.51 -12.52
CA LEU A 141 -13.30 -11.77 -11.77
C LEU A 141 -12.73 -11.40 -10.40
N ILE A 142 -12.84 -10.11 -10.06
CA ILE A 142 -12.51 -9.61 -8.71
C ILE A 142 -13.76 -9.51 -7.86
N GLU A 143 -13.68 -10.04 -6.64
CA GLU A 143 -14.61 -9.82 -5.55
C GLU A 143 -13.83 -9.32 -4.34
N SER A 144 -14.20 -8.19 -3.74
CA SER A 144 -13.38 -7.54 -2.71
C SER A 144 -14.20 -7.04 -1.54
N SER A 145 -13.72 -7.33 -0.33
CA SER A 145 -14.16 -6.66 0.90
C SER A 145 -13.15 -5.60 1.37
N ILE A 146 -12.10 -5.33 0.60
CA ILE A 146 -11.19 -4.22 0.86
C ILE A 146 -11.84 -2.97 0.24
N PRO A 147 -12.16 -1.95 1.04
CA PRO A 147 -12.74 -0.73 0.49
C PRO A 147 -11.74 -0.05 -0.45
N PRO A 148 -12.15 0.33 -1.66
CA PRO A 148 -11.28 1.08 -2.56
C PRO A 148 -10.89 2.43 -1.96
N ASN A 149 -9.64 2.85 -2.22
CA ASN A 149 -9.10 4.14 -1.77
C ASN A 149 -9.08 4.38 -0.26
N SER A 150 -9.20 3.30 0.54
CA SER A 150 -9.20 3.38 2.00
C SER A 150 -7.80 3.45 2.63
N GLY A 151 -6.72 3.27 1.86
CA GLY A 151 -5.36 3.12 2.41
C GLY A 151 -5.05 1.71 2.92
N ALA A 152 -5.93 0.72 2.66
CA ALA A 152 -5.72 -0.69 3.00
C ALA A 152 -5.12 -1.52 1.84
N SER A 153 -4.46 -0.85 0.88
CA SER A 153 -3.69 -1.43 -0.23
C SER A 153 -4.49 -2.30 -1.20
N SER A 154 -5.72 -1.88 -1.54
CA SER A 154 -6.52 -2.59 -2.55
C SER A 154 -5.85 -2.61 -3.93
N SER A 155 -5.11 -1.57 -4.31
CA SER A 155 -4.32 -1.51 -5.54
C SER A 155 -3.21 -2.57 -5.55
N SER A 156 -2.41 -2.60 -4.49
CA SER A 156 -1.29 -3.54 -4.37
C SER A 156 -1.77 -5.00 -4.28
N ALA A 157 -2.94 -5.24 -3.66
CA ALA A 157 -3.59 -6.56 -3.69
C ALA A 157 -3.96 -6.95 -5.14
N LEU A 158 -4.52 -6.02 -5.93
CA LEU A 158 -4.89 -6.28 -7.32
C LEU A 158 -3.68 -6.55 -8.20
N VAL A 159 -2.63 -5.72 -8.10
CA VAL A 159 -1.36 -5.93 -8.85
C VAL A 159 -0.73 -7.29 -8.50
N THR A 160 -0.72 -7.64 -7.22
CA THR A 160 -0.14 -8.90 -6.73
C THR A 160 -0.94 -10.11 -7.26
N LEU A 161 -2.27 -10.06 -7.20
CA LEU A 161 -3.12 -11.11 -7.77
C LEU A 161 -2.93 -11.25 -9.29
N ALA A 162 -2.86 -10.14 -10.01
CA ALA A 162 -2.62 -10.16 -11.46
C ALA A 162 -1.22 -10.73 -11.79
N GLY A 163 -0.20 -10.35 -11.01
CA GLY A 163 1.16 -10.89 -11.12
C GLY A 163 1.24 -12.40 -10.85
N ALA A 164 0.44 -12.91 -9.90
CA ALA A 164 0.32 -14.34 -9.66
C ALA A 164 -0.45 -15.03 -10.80
N ALA A 165 -1.57 -14.47 -11.25
CA ALA A 165 -2.42 -15.04 -12.29
C ALA A 165 -1.67 -15.19 -13.64
N ILE A 166 -0.90 -14.18 -14.07
CA ILE A 166 -0.12 -14.28 -15.32
C ILE A 166 0.99 -15.33 -15.23
N ARG A 167 1.62 -15.51 -14.06
CA ARG A 167 2.59 -16.58 -13.85
C ARG A 167 1.93 -17.95 -13.92
N GLU A 168 0.84 -18.14 -13.19
CA GLU A 168 0.07 -19.40 -13.20
C GLU A 168 -0.45 -19.76 -14.58
N ALA A 169 -0.99 -18.77 -15.33
CA ALA A 169 -1.45 -19.00 -16.70
C ALA A 169 -0.34 -19.49 -17.62
N ASN A 170 0.90 -19.08 -17.38
CA ASN A 170 2.08 -19.47 -18.16
C ASN A 170 2.96 -20.54 -17.47
N GLN A 171 2.44 -21.20 -16.43
CA GLN A 171 3.12 -22.31 -15.72
C GLN A 171 4.49 -21.93 -15.14
N LEU A 172 4.67 -20.67 -14.75
CA LEU A 172 5.88 -20.20 -14.12
C LEU A 172 5.81 -20.39 -12.61
N LYS A 173 6.95 -20.69 -12.00
CA LYS A 173 7.03 -20.78 -10.53
C LYS A 173 6.68 -19.44 -9.89
N CYS A 174 5.84 -19.48 -8.85
CA CYS A 174 5.45 -18.32 -8.07
C CYS A 174 6.14 -18.35 -6.71
N ASN A 175 7.28 -17.67 -6.59
CA ASN A 175 7.90 -17.38 -5.30
C ASN A 175 7.24 -16.12 -4.73
N LEU A 176 6.68 -16.18 -3.53
CA LEU A 176 5.90 -15.08 -2.96
C LEU A 176 6.72 -13.82 -2.69
N LYS A 177 7.98 -13.95 -2.27
CA LYS A 177 8.86 -12.78 -2.07
C LYS A 177 9.21 -12.13 -3.40
N GLU A 178 9.56 -12.93 -4.40
CA GLU A 178 9.81 -12.43 -5.75
C GLU A 178 8.55 -11.78 -6.35
N LEU A 179 7.39 -12.40 -6.19
CA LEU A 179 6.11 -11.82 -6.62
C LEU A 179 5.85 -10.47 -5.96
N ALA A 180 6.08 -10.33 -4.67
CA ALA A 180 5.90 -9.08 -3.95
C ALA A 180 6.77 -7.96 -4.52
N LEU A 181 8.06 -8.24 -4.73
CA LEU A 181 9.01 -7.27 -5.28
C LEU A 181 8.69 -6.90 -6.73
N ASP A 182 8.35 -7.87 -7.54
CA ASP A 182 7.94 -7.66 -8.92
C ASP A 182 6.65 -6.85 -9.01
N SER A 183 5.70 -7.12 -8.11
CA SER A 183 4.42 -6.39 -8.06
C SER A 183 4.62 -4.93 -7.65
N SER A 184 5.54 -4.64 -6.74
CA SER A 184 5.85 -3.25 -6.35
C SER A 184 6.43 -2.44 -7.50
N GLN A 185 7.29 -3.04 -8.32
CA GLN A 185 7.81 -2.39 -9.53
C GLN A 185 6.76 -2.30 -10.64
N ALA A 186 5.91 -3.32 -10.78
CA ALA A 186 4.81 -3.32 -11.74
C ALA A 186 3.80 -2.20 -11.46
N GLU A 187 3.56 -1.86 -10.19
CA GLU A 187 2.67 -0.77 -9.79
C GLU A 187 3.18 0.61 -10.24
N TRP A 188 4.47 0.77 -10.52
CA TRP A 188 5.02 2.00 -11.09
C TRP A 188 4.45 2.35 -12.47
N PHE A 189 3.87 1.38 -13.17
CA PHE A 189 3.17 1.59 -14.45
C PHE A 189 2.10 2.67 -14.38
N ILE A 190 1.43 2.86 -13.24
CA ILE A 190 0.37 3.86 -13.04
C ILE A 190 0.88 5.28 -12.72
N GLY A 191 2.19 5.45 -12.52
CA GLY A 191 2.80 6.77 -12.29
C GLY A 191 3.22 7.06 -10.85
N THR A 192 2.77 6.30 -9.84
CA THR A 192 3.28 6.40 -8.46
C THR A 192 4.58 5.60 -8.31
N ARG A 193 5.48 6.07 -7.46
CA ARG A 193 6.83 5.48 -7.27
C ARG A 193 7.02 4.93 -5.86
N GLY A 194 6.02 4.21 -5.35
CA GLY A 194 6.05 3.61 -4.01
C GLY A 194 7.11 2.52 -3.84
N GLY A 195 7.34 2.11 -2.59
CA GLY A 195 8.20 0.99 -2.23
C GLY A 195 7.45 -0.35 -2.19
N ALA A 196 8.04 -1.34 -1.52
CA ALA A 196 7.55 -2.72 -1.52
C ALA A 196 6.79 -3.14 -0.26
N LEU A 197 6.57 -2.22 0.71
CA LEU A 197 5.93 -2.51 2.00
C LEU A 197 4.62 -3.29 1.83
N ASP A 198 3.71 -2.74 1.04
CA ASP A 198 2.37 -3.29 0.86
C ASP A 198 2.40 -4.70 0.29
N HIS A 199 3.18 -4.88 -0.76
CA HIS A 199 3.30 -6.14 -1.49
C HIS A 199 3.97 -7.22 -0.64
N LEU A 200 5.04 -6.86 0.13
CA LEU A 200 5.70 -7.79 1.04
C LEU A 200 4.77 -8.23 2.17
N ALA A 201 4.01 -7.32 2.76
CA ALA A 201 3.03 -7.65 3.78
C ALA A 201 1.89 -8.53 3.22
N ILE A 202 1.34 -8.17 2.03
CA ILE A 202 0.28 -8.95 1.34
C ILE A 202 0.75 -10.37 1.02
N CYS A 203 2.00 -10.55 0.59
CA CYS A 203 2.50 -11.86 0.19
C CYS A 203 3.00 -12.73 1.36
N LEU A 204 3.67 -12.13 2.35
CA LEU A 204 4.51 -12.88 3.29
C LEU A 204 3.99 -12.92 4.72
N ALA A 205 2.88 -12.24 5.02
CA ALA A 205 2.28 -12.30 6.35
C ALA A 205 1.89 -13.73 6.73
N THR A 206 2.01 -14.01 8.03
CA THR A 206 1.61 -15.29 8.63
C THR A 206 0.63 -15.05 9.76
N ARG A 207 -0.32 -15.94 9.90
CA ARG A 207 -1.38 -15.85 10.91
C ARG A 207 -0.82 -15.67 12.33
N GLY A 208 -1.37 -14.71 13.05
CA GLY A 208 -0.97 -14.40 14.43
C GLY A 208 0.27 -13.50 14.53
N ASN A 209 0.88 -13.11 13.41
CA ASN A 209 2.10 -12.32 13.39
C ASN A 209 1.89 -11.01 12.63
N ALA A 210 2.64 -9.99 13.03
CA ALA A 210 3.04 -8.89 12.16
C ALA A 210 4.25 -9.31 11.32
N VAL A 211 4.49 -8.61 10.24
CA VAL A 211 5.70 -8.74 9.41
C VAL A 211 6.55 -7.51 9.66
N TYR A 212 7.73 -7.71 10.22
CA TYR A 212 8.78 -6.70 10.22
C TYR A 212 9.44 -6.72 8.83
N ILE A 213 9.53 -5.58 8.19
CA ILE A 213 10.06 -5.42 6.84
C ILE A 213 11.22 -4.44 6.90
N SER A 214 12.46 -4.92 6.70
CA SER A 214 13.63 -4.07 6.47
C SER A 214 13.67 -3.68 4.99
N HIS A 215 13.68 -2.37 4.70
CA HIS A 215 13.55 -1.90 3.31
C HIS A 215 14.85 -1.92 2.52
N SER A 216 15.99 -1.85 3.18
CA SER A 216 17.30 -1.79 2.51
C SER A 216 17.73 -3.10 1.85
N ASP A 217 17.42 -4.23 2.49
CA ASP A 217 17.77 -5.59 2.06
C ASP A 217 16.54 -6.46 1.80
N GLN A 218 15.35 -5.85 1.97
CA GLN A 218 14.07 -6.52 1.77
C GLN A 218 13.91 -7.77 2.65
N HIS A 219 14.60 -7.77 3.79
CA HIS A 219 14.45 -8.83 4.78
C HIS A 219 13.09 -8.72 5.46
N THR A 220 12.44 -9.86 5.68
CA THR A 220 11.15 -9.94 6.36
C THR A 220 11.22 -10.95 7.48
N GLU A 221 10.67 -10.59 8.63
CA GLU A 221 10.63 -11.44 9.83
C GLU A 221 9.23 -11.40 10.44
N PRO A 222 8.64 -12.59 10.77
CA PRO A 222 7.39 -12.63 11.52
C PRO A 222 7.63 -12.25 12.97
N ILE A 223 6.85 -11.31 13.48
CA ILE A 223 6.87 -10.88 14.88
C ILE A 223 5.52 -11.19 15.52
N PRO A 224 5.45 -11.95 16.62
CA PRO A 224 4.18 -12.26 17.29
C PRO A 224 3.39 -11.00 17.63
N MET A 225 2.11 -10.97 17.24
CA MET A 225 1.23 -9.88 17.62
C MET A 225 0.89 -9.92 19.11
N PRO A 226 0.67 -8.76 19.74
CA PRO A 226 0.12 -8.72 21.09
C PRO A 226 -1.16 -9.53 21.24
N ASP A 227 -1.50 -9.85 22.48
CA ASP A 227 -2.62 -10.72 22.89
C ASP A 227 -3.91 -10.49 22.06
N HIS A 228 -4.62 -11.58 21.78
CA HIS A 228 -5.89 -11.63 21.05
C HIS A 228 -7.06 -10.84 21.71
N ARG A 229 -6.89 -10.34 22.92
CA ARG A 229 -7.82 -9.40 23.56
C ARG A 229 -7.82 -8.01 22.96
N TYR A 230 -6.82 -7.67 22.16
CA TYR A 230 -6.70 -6.37 21.49
C TYR A 230 -7.18 -6.44 20.04
N ARG A 231 -7.65 -5.32 19.56
CA ARG A 231 -8.13 -5.14 18.17
C ARG A 231 -7.48 -3.91 17.55
N TRP A 232 -7.38 -4.00 16.24
CA TRP A 232 -6.81 -2.98 15.38
C TRP A 232 -7.88 -2.48 14.38
N PRO A 233 -8.95 -1.81 14.87
CA PRO A 233 -9.95 -1.25 13.97
C PRO A 233 -9.35 -0.12 13.16
N THR A 234 -9.76 -0.03 11.90
CA THR A 234 -9.48 1.12 11.04
C THR A 234 -10.78 1.83 10.71
N PHE A 235 -10.74 3.15 10.74
CA PHE A 235 -11.87 4.04 10.48
C PHE A 235 -11.58 4.91 9.28
N PHE A 236 -12.44 4.88 8.28
CA PHE A 236 -12.26 5.63 7.05
C PHE A 236 -12.69 7.10 7.23
N SER A 237 -11.78 8.04 7.02
CA SER A 237 -12.07 9.46 7.13
C SER A 237 -12.82 9.99 5.89
N HIS A 238 -12.15 10.01 4.77
CA HIS A 238 -12.67 10.42 3.45
C HIS A 238 -11.77 9.86 2.35
N GLU A 239 -12.25 9.88 1.13
CA GLU A 239 -11.49 9.46 -0.03
C GLU A 239 -10.41 10.51 -0.35
N ALA A 240 -9.15 10.07 -0.44
CA ALA A 240 -8.09 10.93 -0.94
C ALA A 240 -8.36 11.23 -2.42
N ASP A 241 -8.31 12.50 -2.81
CA ASP A 241 -8.41 12.88 -4.21
C ASP A 241 -7.15 12.42 -4.96
N LYS A 242 -7.24 11.25 -5.59
CA LYS A 242 -6.14 10.65 -6.36
C LYS A 242 -5.88 11.36 -7.70
N GLY A 243 -6.23 12.62 -7.79
CA GLY A 243 -5.92 13.47 -8.93
C GLY A 243 -4.42 13.74 -9.08
N ARG A 244 -4.11 14.49 -10.14
CA ARG A 244 -2.72 14.87 -10.50
C ARG A 244 -1.99 15.57 -9.35
N GLU A 245 -2.67 16.43 -8.63
CA GLU A 245 -2.07 17.20 -7.53
C GLU A 245 -1.57 16.28 -6.42
N LEU A 246 -2.37 15.32 -5.98
CA LEU A 246 -1.96 14.35 -4.97
C LEU A 246 -0.78 13.49 -5.43
N MET A 247 -0.78 13.07 -6.69
CA MET A 247 0.34 12.33 -7.28
C MET A 247 1.64 13.15 -7.22
N LEU A 248 1.59 14.45 -7.51
CA LEU A 248 2.74 15.35 -7.42
C LEU A 248 3.21 15.51 -5.96
N GLU A 249 2.30 15.69 -5.01
CA GLU A 249 2.62 15.76 -3.58
C GLU A 249 3.30 14.47 -3.09
N TYR A 250 2.76 13.31 -3.46
CA TYR A 250 3.35 12.02 -3.11
C TYR A 250 4.75 11.86 -3.74
N ASN A 251 4.86 12.10 -5.04
CA ASN A 251 6.11 11.96 -5.77
C ASN A 251 7.19 12.97 -5.32
N GLU A 252 6.80 14.17 -4.83
CA GLU A 252 7.74 15.10 -4.20
C GLU A 252 8.42 14.46 -2.98
N ARG A 253 7.65 13.83 -2.10
CA ARG A 253 8.18 13.15 -0.91
C ARG A 253 9.10 12.00 -1.29
N VAL A 254 8.73 11.23 -2.31
CA VAL A 254 9.57 10.14 -2.82
C VAL A 254 10.87 10.69 -3.41
N ALA A 255 10.82 11.72 -4.25
CA ALA A 255 12.00 12.35 -4.86
C ALA A 255 12.94 12.93 -3.80
N VAL A 256 12.38 13.63 -2.81
CA VAL A 256 13.13 14.16 -1.67
C VAL A 256 13.85 13.04 -0.92
N SER A 257 13.14 11.99 -0.58
CA SER A 257 13.65 10.93 0.30
C SER A 257 14.62 9.98 -0.40
N ARG A 258 14.38 9.67 -1.68
CA ARG A 258 15.15 8.68 -2.44
C ARG A 258 16.36 9.26 -3.18
N LEU A 259 16.25 10.50 -3.67
CA LEU A 259 17.28 11.10 -4.53
C LEU A 259 17.92 12.34 -3.88
N ILE A 260 17.12 13.30 -3.41
CA ILE A 260 17.63 14.61 -3.04
C ILE A 260 18.37 14.57 -1.71
N LEU A 261 17.74 14.05 -0.65
CA LEU A 261 18.37 13.91 0.67
C LEU A 261 19.65 13.07 0.63
N PRO A 262 19.69 11.87 0.02
CA PRO A 262 20.92 11.10 -0.07
C PRO A 262 22.04 11.83 -0.82
N THR A 263 21.72 12.58 -1.88
CA THR A 263 22.70 13.38 -2.62
C THR A 263 23.30 14.47 -1.73
N LEU A 264 22.47 15.20 -0.99
CA LEU A 264 22.91 16.27 -0.09
C LEU A 264 23.72 15.75 1.10
N LEU A 265 23.34 14.61 1.67
CA LEU A 265 24.05 14.00 2.80
C LEU A 265 25.45 13.48 2.43
N GLN A 266 25.69 13.17 1.16
CA GLN A 266 27.02 12.79 0.65
C GLN A 266 27.94 13.97 0.41
N ASP A 267 27.43 15.22 0.36
CA ASP A 267 28.23 16.42 0.15
C ASP A 267 28.59 17.10 1.49
N PRO A 268 29.86 17.02 1.95
CA PRO A 268 30.28 17.70 3.18
C PRO A 268 30.13 19.22 3.15
N LYS A 269 29.94 19.79 1.97
CA LYS A 269 29.79 21.25 1.76
C LYS A 269 28.33 21.70 1.70
N ALA A 270 27.37 20.78 1.72
CA ALA A 270 25.93 21.06 1.72
C ALA A 270 25.46 21.67 3.05
N ARG A 271 26.02 22.82 3.45
CA ARG A 271 25.75 23.51 4.73
C ARG A 271 24.72 24.64 4.61
N ARG A 272 23.80 24.59 3.65
CA ARG A 272 22.75 25.61 3.53
C ARG A 272 21.53 25.18 4.36
N ASP A 273 20.66 26.15 4.65
CA ASP A 273 19.37 25.84 5.25
C ASP A 273 18.61 24.85 4.36
N PRO A 274 18.45 23.60 4.79
CA PRO A 274 17.90 22.56 3.93
C PRO A 274 16.43 22.81 3.57
N ASP A 275 15.71 23.60 4.36
CA ASP A 275 14.29 23.84 4.18
C ASP A 275 13.97 24.92 3.14
N THR A 276 14.99 25.63 2.67
CA THR A 276 14.85 26.66 1.60
C THR A 276 15.26 26.16 0.23
N ILE A 277 15.85 24.97 0.12
CA ILE A 277 16.29 24.42 -1.16
C ILE A 277 15.07 24.12 -2.03
N THR A 278 15.12 24.61 -3.27
CA THR A 278 14.14 24.29 -4.33
C THR A 278 14.74 23.30 -5.33
N LEU A 279 13.90 22.71 -6.18
CA LEU A 279 14.38 21.87 -7.29
C LEU A 279 15.28 22.62 -8.25
N ASP A 280 15.04 23.93 -8.51
CA ASP A 280 15.92 24.75 -9.33
C ASP A 280 17.29 24.96 -8.70
N GLU A 281 17.35 25.17 -7.40
CA GLU A 281 18.62 25.28 -6.68
C GLU A 281 19.36 23.95 -6.62
N PHE A 282 18.64 22.85 -6.35
CA PHE A 282 19.19 21.51 -6.39
C PHE A 282 19.79 21.20 -7.77
N GLY A 283 19.09 21.54 -8.85
CA GLY A 283 19.58 21.34 -10.23
C GLY A 283 20.84 22.14 -10.56
N ARG A 284 20.98 23.35 -10.01
CA ARG A 284 22.22 24.14 -10.18
C ARG A 284 23.40 23.56 -9.41
N LEU A 285 23.17 23.02 -8.23
CA LEU A 285 24.22 22.46 -7.36
C LEU A 285 24.60 21.02 -7.77
N TYR A 286 23.62 20.20 -8.16
CA TYR A 286 23.78 18.76 -8.43
C TYR A 286 23.16 18.37 -9.78
N PRO A 287 23.72 18.83 -10.91
CA PRO A 287 23.09 18.67 -12.22
C PRO A 287 22.93 17.23 -12.69
N GLN A 288 23.77 16.30 -12.20
CA GLN A 288 23.63 14.88 -12.55
C GLN A 288 22.43 14.25 -11.80
N ALA A 289 22.35 14.42 -10.48
CA ALA A 289 21.24 13.93 -9.69
C ALA A 289 19.91 14.59 -10.07
N PHE A 290 19.95 15.86 -10.48
CA PHE A 290 18.76 16.55 -11.01
C PHE A 290 18.26 15.93 -12.32
N ARG A 291 19.15 15.51 -13.22
CA ARG A 291 18.72 14.79 -14.45
C ARG A 291 18.05 13.45 -14.13
N GLU A 292 18.50 12.76 -13.10
CA GLU A 292 17.83 11.54 -12.63
C GLU A 292 16.44 11.86 -12.06
N CYS A 293 16.34 12.91 -11.25
CA CYS A 293 15.07 13.40 -10.74
C CYS A 293 14.11 13.83 -11.87
N GLU A 294 14.59 14.55 -12.87
CA GLU A 294 13.79 14.98 -14.02
C GLU A 294 13.31 13.79 -14.87
N ARG A 295 14.14 12.78 -15.04
CA ARG A 295 13.77 11.56 -15.76
C ARG A 295 12.70 10.75 -15.01
N GLU A 296 12.85 10.60 -13.70
CA GLU A 296 11.96 9.79 -12.88
C GLU A 296 10.64 10.51 -12.55
N PHE A 297 10.72 11.83 -12.34
CA PHE A 297 9.60 12.67 -11.92
C PHE A 297 9.42 13.89 -12.84
N PRO A 298 9.20 13.71 -14.15
CA PRO A 298 9.19 14.83 -15.11
C PRO A 298 8.08 15.85 -14.81
N ASP A 299 6.91 15.40 -14.38
CA ASP A 299 5.80 16.27 -14.04
C ASP A 299 6.09 17.09 -12.77
N LEU A 300 6.70 16.48 -11.76
CA LEU A 300 7.12 17.15 -10.53
C LEU A 300 8.11 18.27 -10.84
N VAL A 301 9.16 17.97 -11.61
CA VAL A 301 10.18 18.95 -11.98
C VAL A 301 9.58 20.09 -12.79
N ARG A 302 8.65 19.80 -13.72
CA ARG A 302 7.98 20.83 -14.52
C ARG A 302 7.13 21.78 -13.69
N GLU A 303 6.39 21.27 -12.68
CA GLU A 303 5.35 22.02 -11.99
C GLU A 303 5.76 22.57 -10.62
N ARG A 304 6.88 22.07 -10.04
CA ARG A 304 7.27 22.38 -8.66
C ARG A 304 8.70 22.96 -8.52
N ARG A 305 9.34 23.40 -9.61
CA ARG A 305 10.76 23.85 -9.62
C ARG A 305 11.10 24.85 -8.52
N GLY A 306 10.23 25.83 -8.29
CA GLY A 306 10.45 26.91 -7.32
C GLY A 306 9.94 26.61 -5.91
N ARG A 307 9.35 25.43 -5.65
CA ARG A 307 8.83 25.08 -4.33
C ARG A 307 9.93 24.60 -3.40
N ALA A 308 9.92 25.08 -2.14
CA ALA A 308 10.82 24.60 -1.08
C ALA A 308 10.48 23.15 -0.69
N LEU A 309 11.50 22.32 -0.45
CA LEU A 309 11.39 20.87 -0.33
C LEU A 309 11.24 20.35 1.10
N LYS A 310 11.26 21.22 2.13
CA LYS A 310 11.14 20.87 3.56
C LYS A 310 12.03 19.70 4.01
N LEU A 311 13.29 19.69 3.59
CA LEU A 311 14.20 18.54 3.76
C LEU A 311 14.42 18.16 5.23
N SER A 312 14.50 19.18 6.13
CA SER A 312 14.68 18.98 7.56
C SER A 312 13.53 18.20 8.17
N ASP A 313 12.29 18.57 7.84
CA ASP A 313 11.10 17.90 8.35
C ASP A 313 10.98 16.47 7.83
N ARG A 314 11.24 16.26 6.52
CA ARG A 314 11.26 14.91 5.95
C ARG A 314 12.31 14.01 6.63
N SER A 315 13.52 14.55 6.86
CA SER A 315 14.58 13.83 7.58
C SER A 315 14.19 13.49 9.02
N LYS A 316 13.57 14.44 9.74
CA LYS A 316 13.08 14.20 11.12
C LYS A 316 12.07 13.05 11.15
N HIS A 317 11.11 13.05 10.23
CA HIS A 317 10.15 11.94 10.12
C HIS A 317 10.87 10.62 9.95
N HIS A 318 11.77 10.50 8.95
CA HIS A 318 12.47 9.24 8.65
C HIS A 318 13.25 8.70 9.86
N ILE A 319 14.06 9.56 10.50
CA ILE A 319 14.87 9.17 11.65
C ILE A 319 13.99 8.72 12.81
N GLN A 320 12.99 9.52 13.15
CA GLN A 320 12.11 9.21 14.26
C GLN A 320 11.22 8.01 14.01
N GLU A 321 10.71 7.86 12.78
CA GLU A 321 9.87 6.70 12.42
C GLU A 321 10.67 5.40 12.43
N SER A 322 11.91 5.42 11.95
CA SER A 322 12.83 4.29 12.04
C SER A 322 13.06 3.83 13.49
N ILE A 323 13.22 4.79 14.42
CA ILE A 323 13.36 4.49 15.86
C ILE A 323 12.07 3.90 16.41
N ARG A 324 10.91 4.51 16.10
CA ARG A 324 9.58 4.04 16.56
C ARG A 324 9.27 2.63 16.08
N VAL A 325 9.59 2.30 14.82
CA VAL A 325 9.38 0.94 14.28
C VAL A 325 10.17 -0.09 15.07
N LYS A 326 11.45 0.17 15.34
CA LYS A 326 12.31 -0.74 16.11
C LYS A 326 11.85 -0.87 17.55
N PHE A 327 11.44 0.23 18.16
CA PHE A 327 10.87 0.24 19.50
C PHE A 327 9.56 -0.54 19.57
N MET A 328 8.66 -0.34 18.60
CA MET A 328 7.41 -1.11 18.49
C MET A 328 7.66 -2.61 18.34
N ALA A 329 8.60 -3.00 17.46
CA ALA A 329 8.98 -4.39 17.29
C ALA A 329 9.54 -4.98 18.59
N TRP A 330 10.37 -4.25 19.32
CA TRP A 330 10.86 -4.67 20.62
C TRP A 330 9.73 -4.81 21.66
N LEU A 331 8.78 -3.86 21.70
CA LEU A 331 7.62 -3.94 22.59
C LEU A 331 6.81 -5.23 22.38
N PHE A 332 6.69 -5.72 21.15
CA PHE A 332 5.96 -6.95 20.88
C PHE A 332 6.59 -8.19 21.54
N PHE A 333 7.93 -8.18 21.74
CA PHE A 333 8.67 -9.22 22.46
C PHE A 333 8.89 -8.94 23.96
N ALA A 334 8.47 -7.77 24.47
CA ALA A 334 8.76 -7.35 25.84
C ALA A 334 7.88 -8.04 26.88
N ASP A 335 8.09 -9.33 27.12
CA ASP A 335 7.31 -10.14 28.07
C ASP A 335 7.54 -9.76 29.54
N HIS A 336 8.59 -8.99 29.85
CA HIS A 336 8.89 -8.49 31.19
C HIS A 336 8.04 -7.28 31.60
N LEU A 337 7.40 -6.60 30.66
CA LEU A 337 6.48 -5.52 30.93
C LEU A 337 5.09 -6.07 31.31
N LYS A 338 4.42 -5.38 32.24
CA LYS A 338 3.00 -5.67 32.45
C LYS A 338 2.23 -5.33 31.17
N GLU A 339 1.27 -6.17 30.84
CA GLU A 339 0.54 -6.04 29.60
C GLU A 339 -0.07 -4.65 29.37
N TYR A 340 -0.70 -4.08 30.41
CA TYR A 340 -1.26 -2.73 30.33
C TYR A 340 -0.20 -1.65 30.02
N GLU A 341 0.98 -1.73 30.64
CA GLU A 341 2.09 -0.82 30.41
C GLU A 341 2.60 -0.97 28.97
N LYS A 342 2.76 -2.22 28.52
CA LYS A 342 3.14 -2.55 27.14
C LYS A 342 2.16 -1.96 26.11
N MET A 343 0.85 -2.10 26.34
CA MET A 343 -0.16 -1.60 25.41
C MET A 343 -0.23 -0.08 25.37
N ARG A 344 0.03 0.59 26.50
CA ARG A 344 0.16 2.07 26.55
C ARG A 344 1.35 2.54 25.74
N GLU A 345 2.52 1.94 25.92
CA GLU A 345 3.71 2.30 25.14
C GLU A 345 3.51 2.10 23.63
N ILE A 346 2.81 1.02 23.25
CA ILE A 346 2.41 0.78 21.85
C ILE A 346 1.49 1.90 21.35
N GLY A 347 0.48 2.27 22.14
CA GLY A 347 -0.46 3.34 21.80
C GLY A 347 0.20 4.71 21.72
N ASP A 348 1.05 5.05 22.66
CA ASP A 348 1.82 6.29 22.66
C ASP A 348 2.75 6.38 21.43
N THR A 349 3.32 5.25 21.02
CA THR A 349 4.16 5.17 19.80
C THR A 349 3.32 5.40 18.53
N LEU A 350 2.09 4.89 18.48
CA LEU A 350 1.16 5.19 17.37
C LEU A 350 0.83 6.68 17.30
N ASN A 351 0.51 7.31 18.45
CA ASN A 351 0.20 8.74 18.53
C ASN A 351 1.40 9.61 18.10
N GLN A 352 2.62 9.25 18.50
CA GLN A 352 3.84 9.93 18.07
C GLN A 352 4.09 9.77 16.56
N SER A 353 3.80 8.60 15.98
CA SER A 353 3.89 8.40 14.54
C SER A 353 2.87 9.27 13.79
N HIS A 354 1.63 9.36 14.30
CA HIS A 354 0.61 10.24 13.73
C HIS A 354 1.05 11.72 13.75
N ALA A 355 1.53 12.20 14.89
CA ALA A 355 2.05 13.57 15.00
C ALA A 355 3.18 13.84 13.99
N SER A 356 4.09 12.87 13.81
CA SER A 356 5.18 12.98 12.84
C SER A 356 4.69 13.03 11.38
N LEU A 357 3.66 12.26 11.03
CA LEU A 357 3.03 12.30 9.69
C LEU A 357 2.32 13.64 9.45
N ARG A 358 1.68 14.20 10.46
CA ARG A 358 1.03 15.52 10.40
C ARG A 358 2.04 16.64 10.30
N ASP A 359 2.99 16.72 11.26
CA ASP A 359 3.82 17.90 11.47
C ASP A 359 5.04 17.96 10.55
N TYR A 360 5.61 16.81 10.18
CA TYR A 360 6.83 16.73 9.38
C TYR A 360 6.61 16.23 7.96
N TYR A 361 5.51 15.50 7.73
CA TYR A 361 5.25 14.91 6.42
C TYR A 361 4.05 15.54 5.70
N ASP A 362 3.29 16.42 6.36
CA ASP A 362 2.10 17.12 5.83
C ASP A 362 1.08 16.15 5.18
N LEU A 363 0.78 15.05 5.82
CA LEU A 363 -0.10 14.01 5.26
C LEU A 363 -1.49 14.02 5.87
N SER A 364 -1.68 14.68 7.00
CA SER A 364 -2.98 14.74 7.66
C SER A 364 -3.85 15.86 7.09
N THR A 365 -5.15 15.71 7.23
CA THR A 365 -6.16 16.69 6.85
C THR A 365 -7.03 17.04 8.06
N PRO A 366 -7.78 18.14 8.04
CA PRO A 366 -8.69 18.49 9.13
C PRO A 366 -9.69 17.37 9.47
N GLU A 367 -10.15 16.61 8.48
CA GLU A 367 -11.06 15.48 8.68
C GLU A 367 -10.37 14.31 9.36
N VAL A 368 -9.11 14.02 9.00
CA VAL A 368 -8.30 12.99 9.65
C VAL A 368 -8.04 13.36 11.09
N GLU A 369 -7.64 14.62 11.37
CA GLU A 369 -7.39 15.13 12.73
C GLU A 369 -8.66 15.02 13.60
N ARG A 370 -9.84 15.41 13.05
CA ARG A 370 -11.10 15.28 13.78
C ARG A 370 -11.45 13.81 14.08
N LEU A 371 -11.16 12.90 13.15
CA LEU A 371 -11.39 11.46 13.38
C LEU A 371 -10.44 10.91 14.45
N VAL A 372 -9.17 11.28 14.41
CA VAL A 372 -8.17 10.90 15.43
C VAL A 372 -8.59 11.43 16.80
N GLU A 373 -9.02 12.69 16.90
CA GLU A 373 -9.53 13.28 18.14
C GLU A 373 -10.70 12.48 18.71
N VAL A 374 -11.73 12.18 17.91
CA VAL A 374 -12.89 11.39 18.35
C VAL A 374 -12.48 10.02 18.87
N ILE A 375 -11.52 9.37 18.18
CA ILE A 375 -11.02 8.05 18.56
C ILE A 375 -10.22 8.10 19.86
N THR A 376 -9.29 9.05 19.99
CA THR A 376 -8.36 9.12 21.12
C THR A 376 -8.97 9.72 22.38
N ASP A 377 -10.10 10.40 22.27
CA ASP A 377 -10.92 10.84 23.43
C ASP A 377 -11.56 9.66 24.20
N ASP A 378 -11.61 8.45 23.61
CA ASP A 378 -12.09 7.26 24.32
C ASP A 378 -10.98 6.75 25.28
N PRO A 379 -11.25 6.69 26.60
CA PRO A 379 -10.24 6.28 27.59
C PRO A 379 -9.77 4.82 27.47
N LEU A 380 -10.47 4.00 26.68
CA LEU A 380 -10.12 2.61 26.41
C LEU A 380 -9.40 2.43 25.06
N VAL A 381 -9.12 3.51 24.35
CA VAL A 381 -8.23 3.54 23.18
C VAL A 381 -6.81 3.85 23.64
N TYR A 382 -5.87 2.99 23.30
CA TYR A 382 -4.47 3.17 23.66
C TYR A 382 -3.76 4.19 22.77
N GLY A 383 -4.13 4.25 21.49
CA GLY A 383 -3.60 5.22 20.55
C GLY A 383 -4.19 5.04 19.14
N ALA A 384 -3.96 6.03 18.29
CA ALA A 384 -4.43 6.04 16.91
C ALA A 384 -3.47 6.78 15.98
N ARG A 385 -3.49 6.41 14.69
CA ARG A 385 -2.68 7.07 13.66
C ARG A 385 -3.29 6.97 12.26
N LEU A 386 -3.01 7.97 11.44
CA LEU A 386 -3.22 7.89 9.99
C LEU A 386 -2.47 6.69 9.41
N MET A 387 -3.09 5.93 8.51
CA MET A 387 -2.53 4.75 7.85
C MET A 387 -2.59 4.89 6.32
N GLY A 388 -1.52 4.48 5.65
CA GLY A 388 -1.40 4.51 4.18
C GLY A 388 -0.80 5.80 3.65
N GLY A 389 -1.07 6.11 2.38
CA GLY A 389 -0.43 7.22 1.66
C GLY A 389 -0.77 8.64 2.14
N GLY A 390 -1.73 8.79 3.07
CA GLY A 390 -2.14 10.09 3.59
C GLY A 390 -3.17 10.83 2.74
N PHE A 391 -3.40 12.11 3.09
CA PHE A 391 -4.37 13.01 2.44
C PHE A 391 -5.83 12.54 2.52
N GLY A 392 -6.15 11.71 3.50
CA GLY A 392 -7.39 10.98 3.71
C GLY A 392 -7.13 9.51 4.01
N GLY A 393 -8.11 8.65 3.78
CA GLY A 393 -7.99 7.21 4.03
C GLY A 393 -8.32 6.80 5.45
N ASN A 394 -7.67 5.74 5.94
CA ASN A 394 -7.98 5.15 7.24
C ASN A 394 -7.14 5.73 8.39
N VAL A 395 -7.77 5.82 9.54
CA VAL A 395 -7.12 5.94 10.85
C VAL A 395 -7.13 4.57 11.52
N LEU A 396 -5.96 4.04 11.84
CA LEU A 396 -5.77 2.84 12.62
C LEU A 396 -5.86 3.18 14.11
N ALA A 397 -6.61 2.42 14.89
CA ALA A 397 -6.68 2.53 16.34
C ALA A 397 -6.27 1.22 17.03
N LEU A 398 -5.85 1.33 18.28
CA LEU A 398 -5.59 0.19 19.16
C LEU A 398 -6.51 0.25 20.37
N THR A 399 -7.34 -0.76 20.55
CA THR A 399 -8.29 -0.88 21.66
C THR A 399 -8.48 -2.34 22.07
N THR A 400 -9.30 -2.58 23.09
CA THR A 400 -9.67 -3.95 23.50
C THR A 400 -10.78 -4.51 22.62
N ALA A 401 -10.87 -5.84 22.56
CA ALA A 401 -11.97 -6.52 21.86
C ALA A 401 -13.34 -6.13 22.43
N GLU A 402 -13.42 -5.95 23.76
CA GLU A 402 -14.65 -5.57 24.47
C GLU A 402 -15.09 -4.15 24.14
N ASN A 403 -14.14 -3.21 23.99
CA ASN A 403 -14.44 -1.80 23.68
C ASN A 403 -14.66 -1.54 22.18
N THR A 404 -14.33 -2.47 21.30
CA THR A 404 -14.36 -2.22 19.85
C THR A 404 -15.73 -1.74 19.37
N GLN A 405 -16.82 -2.34 19.82
CA GLN A 405 -18.16 -1.94 19.39
C GLN A 405 -18.56 -0.56 19.93
N ALA A 406 -18.25 -0.26 21.18
CA ALA A 406 -18.53 1.05 21.78
C ALA A 406 -17.75 2.17 21.05
N LEU A 407 -16.48 1.91 20.67
CA LEU A 407 -15.69 2.83 19.86
C LEU A 407 -16.30 3.05 18.46
N ILE A 408 -16.77 1.97 17.82
CA ILE A 408 -17.46 2.08 16.51
C ILE A 408 -18.71 2.95 16.64
N ASP A 409 -19.54 2.72 17.66
CA ASP A 409 -20.76 3.49 17.91
C ASP A 409 -20.46 4.96 18.20
N ARG A 410 -19.39 5.25 18.94
CA ARG A 410 -18.91 6.60 19.21
C ARG A 410 -18.50 7.31 17.90
N VAL A 411 -17.66 6.69 17.09
CA VAL A 411 -17.23 7.26 15.81
C VAL A 411 -18.42 7.45 14.87
N GLN A 412 -19.39 6.53 14.88
CA GLN A 412 -20.63 6.71 14.14
C GLN A 412 -21.37 7.98 14.58
N ASN A 413 -21.53 8.20 15.87
CA ASN A 413 -22.30 9.30 16.42
C ASN A 413 -21.59 10.67 16.31
N GLU A 414 -20.27 10.70 16.53
CA GLU A 414 -19.53 11.94 16.68
C GLU A 414 -18.76 12.35 15.40
N PHE A 415 -18.52 11.41 14.48
CA PHE A 415 -17.79 11.68 13.23
C PHE A 415 -18.66 11.48 11.99
N TYR A 416 -19.26 10.30 11.78
CA TYR A 416 -20.00 10.00 10.55
C TYR A 416 -21.38 10.65 10.53
N GLY A 417 -22.18 10.54 11.60
CA GLY A 417 -23.52 11.08 11.69
C GLY A 417 -23.60 12.58 11.42
N PRO A 418 -22.79 13.43 12.06
CA PRO A 418 -22.77 14.88 11.78
C PRO A 418 -22.43 15.26 10.33
N ARG A 419 -21.84 14.34 9.56
CA ARG A 419 -21.49 14.52 8.14
C ARG A 419 -22.55 13.98 7.17
N GLY A 420 -23.74 13.68 7.67
CA GLY A 420 -24.85 13.15 6.85
C GLY A 420 -24.62 11.72 6.36
N ARG A 421 -23.73 10.99 7.01
CA ARG A 421 -23.52 9.56 6.76
C ARG A 421 -24.38 8.76 7.74
N ASP A 422 -25.69 8.67 7.43
CA ASP A 422 -26.64 7.87 8.20
C ASP A 422 -26.32 6.38 8.03
N GLY A 423 -25.54 5.84 8.97
CA GLY A 423 -25.06 4.49 8.97
C GLY A 423 -23.61 4.36 8.44
N LEU A 424 -22.94 3.32 8.94
CA LEU A 424 -21.64 2.92 8.44
C LEU A 424 -21.82 2.37 7.04
N GLY A 425 -21.45 3.15 6.03
CA GLY A 425 -21.32 2.62 4.67
C GLY A 425 -20.39 1.40 4.68
N GLU A 426 -20.63 0.45 3.78
CA GLU A 426 -19.76 -0.72 3.64
C GLU A 426 -18.30 -0.26 3.49
N GLY A 427 -17.43 -0.72 4.39
CA GLY A 427 -16.02 -0.36 4.43
C GLY A 427 -15.64 0.91 5.21
N SER A 428 -16.57 1.60 5.87
CA SER A 428 -16.23 2.73 6.76
C SER A 428 -15.42 2.29 7.97
N VAL A 429 -15.59 1.05 8.42
CA VAL A 429 -14.84 0.44 9.53
C VAL A 429 -14.39 -0.96 9.12
N MET A 430 -13.12 -1.26 9.35
CA MET A 430 -12.59 -2.61 9.25
C MET A 430 -12.02 -3.02 10.61
N VAL A 431 -12.50 -4.11 11.17
CA VAL A 431 -11.90 -4.70 12.37
C VAL A 431 -11.07 -5.90 11.91
N SER A 432 -9.76 -5.80 12.07
CA SER A 432 -8.81 -6.77 11.54
C SER A 432 -8.08 -7.53 12.64
N THR A 433 -7.85 -8.81 12.38
CA THR A 433 -6.91 -9.65 13.12
C THR A 433 -5.84 -10.20 12.19
N PRO A 434 -4.64 -10.56 12.70
CA PRO A 434 -3.54 -11.05 11.86
C PRO A 434 -3.88 -12.37 11.17
N GLY A 435 -3.90 -12.35 9.83
CA GLY A 435 -4.13 -13.47 8.93
C GLY A 435 -2.90 -13.88 8.15
N ASN A 436 -3.07 -14.85 7.25
CA ASN A 436 -2.05 -15.21 6.27
C ASN A 436 -2.00 -14.18 5.14
N GLY A 437 -0.87 -14.13 4.46
CA GLY A 437 -0.67 -13.40 3.22
C GLY A 437 -1.47 -13.97 2.05
N LEU A 438 -0.91 -13.88 0.84
CA LEU A 438 -1.53 -14.39 -0.38
C LEU A 438 -1.68 -15.92 -0.32
N GLU A 439 -2.88 -16.41 -0.61
CA GLU A 439 -3.22 -17.83 -0.59
C GLU A 439 -3.91 -18.24 -1.90
N PHE A 440 -3.58 -19.44 -2.38
CA PHE A 440 -4.36 -20.14 -3.40
C PHE A 440 -5.47 -20.92 -2.70
N LEU A 441 -6.70 -20.75 -3.17
CA LEU A 441 -7.88 -21.33 -2.54
C LEU A 441 -8.34 -22.58 -3.30
N ASN A 442 -8.83 -23.58 -2.57
CA ASN A 442 -9.53 -24.70 -3.14
C ASN A 442 -10.99 -24.30 -3.40
N LEU A 443 -11.48 -24.54 -4.64
CA LEU A 443 -12.87 -24.29 -5.07
C LEU A 443 -13.76 -25.48 -4.85
#